data_3b0f9ced52d65dde96ff7a676bbdaf12
#
_entry.id   3b0f9ced52d65dde96ff7a676bbdaf12
#
_cell.length_a   1.000
_cell.length_b   1.000
_cell.length_c   1.000
_cell.angle_alpha   90.00
_cell.angle_beta   90.00
_cell.angle_gamma   90.00
#
_symmetry.space_group_name_H-M   'P 1'
#
loop_
_entity.id
_entity.type
_entity.pdbx_description
1 polymer ?
#
loop_
_entity_poly.entity_id
_entity_poly.type
_entity_poly.pdbx_seq_one_letter_code
_entity_poly.pdbx_strand_id
1 'polypeptide(L)'
;MDIKNFAKGLGNYLFAEALCLFLAVTLSAVGGGLFRLISCICTIAVLVCVCVNYALNRSGADRHQKRENTVGLQLFYSIAAGLPFLLLGISLLFARAGVLPDLWYRWYKLLDAPFLQLCNLCSKDVTASSLSWGQAAFLAAWNLLPMAVVWVTYVLDRKGFLPEELQYQRKK
;
A
#
# COMPACT_ATOMS: atom_id res chain seq x y z
N MET A 1 -13.20 8.72 17.04
CA MET A 1 -12.58 8.33 15.75
C MET A 1 -12.23 9.61 15.01
N ASP A 2 -10.94 9.92 14.83
CA ASP A 2 -10.54 11.23 14.28
C ASP A 2 -10.55 11.18 12.75
N ILE A 3 -11.54 11.82 12.13
CA ILE A 3 -11.67 11.99 10.68
C ILE A 3 -10.36 12.52 10.06
N LYS A 4 -9.64 13.41 10.78
CA LYS A 4 -8.33 13.93 10.36
C LYS A 4 -7.28 12.84 10.17
N ASN A 5 -7.29 11.79 10.97
CA ASN A 5 -6.33 10.69 10.86
C ASN A 5 -6.64 9.79 9.67
N PHE A 6 -7.91 9.57 9.40
CA PHE A 6 -8.36 8.86 8.20
C PHE A 6 -8.03 9.64 6.92
N ALA A 7 -8.31 10.94 6.89
CA ALA A 7 -7.98 11.82 5.76
C ALA A 7 -6.46 11.84 5.46
N LYS A 8 -5.61 11.80 6.49
CA LYS A 8 -4.15 11.70 6.31
C LYS A 8 -3.73 10.33 5.75
N GLY A 9 -4.38 9.23 6.15
CA GLY A 9 -4.16 7.91 5.56
C GLY A 9 -4.51 7.90 4.07
N LEU A 10 -5.66 8.44 3.70
CA LEU A 10 -6.09 8.57 2.31
C LEU A 10 -5.15 9.48 1.50
N GLY A 11 -4.69 10.59 2.07
CA GLY A 11 -3.71 11.47 1.43
C GLY A 11 -2.39 10.75 1.12
N ASN A 12 -1.90 9.94 2.06
CA ASN A 12 -0.70 9.12 1.83
C ASN A 12 -0.91 8.06 0.74
N TYR A 13 -2.10 7.44 0.69
CA TYR A 13 -2.46 6.54 -0.40
C TYR A 13 -2.38 7.25 -1.76
N LEU A 14 -3.07 8.38 -1.93
CA LEU A 14 -3.07 9.12 -3.19
C LEU A 14 -1.67 9.58 -3.59
N PHE A 15 -0.85 9.98 -2.62
CA PHE A 15 0.54 10.35 -2.87
C PHE A 15 1.38 9.15 -3.33
N ALA A 16 1.25 8.00 -2.66
CA ALA A 16 1.93 6.77 -3.06
C ALA A 16 1.51 6.32 -4.46
N GLU A 17 0.20 6.36 -4.77
CA GLU A 17 -0.36 6.04 -6.08
C GLU A 17 0.24 6.92 -7.19
N ALA A 18 0.23 8.25 -7.00
CA ALA A 18 0.75 9.19 -7.99
C ALA A 18 2.25 8.95 -8.26
N LEU A 19 3.06 8.77 -7.22
CA LEU A 19 4.49 8.49 -7.35
C LEU A 19 4.74 7.13 -8.02
N CYS A 20 4.03 6.09 -7.60
CA CYS A 20 4.21 4.75 -8.16
C CYS A 20 3.75 4.69 -9.62
N LEU A 21 2.65 5.38 -9.98
CA LEU A 21 2.20 5.48 -11.36
C LEU A 21 3.24 6.19 -12.24
N PHE A 22 3.78 7.33 -11.76
CA PHE A 22 4.84 8.05 -12.45
C PHE A 22 6.06 7.17 -12.68
N LEU A 23 6.55 6.46 -11.65
CA LEU A 23 7.68 5.55 -11.76
C LEU A 23 7.39 4.37 -12.69
N ALA A 24 6.21 3.78 -12.60
CA ALA A 24 5.83 2.66 -13.46
C ALA A 24 5.78 3.06 -14.93
N VAL A 25 5.24 4.24 -15.25
CA VAL A 25 5.18 4.76 -16.63
C VAL A 25 6.59 5.09 -17.14
N THR A 26 7.38 5.85 -16.38
CA THR A 26 8.73 6.27 -16.81
C THR A 26 9.68 5.09 -17.02
N LEU A 27 9.70 4.13 -16.10
CA LEU A 27 10.57 2.95 -16.22
C LEU A 27 10.06 1.96 -17.27
N SER A 28 8.75 1.89 -17.50
CA SER A 28 8.19 1.06 -18.58
C SER A 28 8.49 1.62 -19.97
N ALA A 29 8.67 2.92 -20.11
CA ALA A 29 9.00 3.58 -21.38
C ALA A 29 10.42 3.19 -21.89
N VAL A 30 11.33 2.82 -20.97
CA VAL A 30 12.69 2.38 -21.34
C VAL A 30 12.69 0.99 -21.99
N GLY A 31 11.70 0.15 -21.70
CA GLY A 31 11.52 -1.20 -22.25
C GLY A 31 12.43 -2.25 -21.60
N GLY A 32 12.13 -3.53 -21.92
CA GLY A 32 12.90 -4.68 -21.43
C GLY A 32 12.42 -5.26 -20.10
N GLY A 33 12.69 -6.56 -19.91
CA GLY A 33 12.25 -7.32 -18.72
C GLY A 33 12.93 -6.87 -17.43
N LEU A 34 14.21 -6.48 -17.52
CA LEU A 34 14.96 -5.98 -16.36
C LEU A 34 14.36 -4.69 -15.81
N PHE A 35 13.98 -3.74 -16.68
CA PHE A 35 13.38 -2.47 -16.25
C PHE A 35 12.00 -2.66 -15.62
N ARG A 36 11.24 -3.69 -16.04
CA ARG A 36 9.97 -4.06 -15.36
C ARG A 36 10.21 -4.57 -13.94
N LEU A 37 11.24 -5.39 -13.74
CA LEU A 37 11.61 -5.88 -12.41
C LEU A 37 12.08 -4.72 -11.52
N ILE A 38 12.93 -3.84 -12.03
CA ILE A 38 13.38 -2.65 -11.31
C ILE A 38 12.18 -1.77 -10.96
N SER A 39 11.26 -1.53 -11.91
CA SER A 39 10.03 -0.78 -11.66
C SER A 39 9.20 -1.38 -10.53
N CYS A 40 9.03 -2.70 -10.51
CA CYS A 40 8.32 -3.41 -9.45
C CYS A 40 8.96 -3.19 -8.07
N ILE A 41 10.28 -3.34 -7.99
CA ILE A 41 11.02 -3.14 -6.74
C ILE A 41 10.92 -1.68 -6.28
N CYS A 42 11.10 -0.73 -7.18
CA CYS A 42 11.02 0.70 -6.87
C CYS A 42 9.64 1.12 -6.38
N THR A 43 8.57 0.68 -7.05
CA THR A 43 7.20 1.04 -6.66
C THR A 43 6.83 0.45 -5.29
N ILE A 44 7.19 -0.81 -5.02
CA ILE A 44 6.99 -1.44 -3.70
C ILE A 44 7.82 -0.71 -2.64
N ALA A 45 9.08 -0.36 -2.91
CA ALA A 45 9.92 0.38 -1.97
C ALA A 45 9.33 1.75 -1.63
N VAL A 46 8.83 2.50 -2.63
CA VAL A 46 8.13 3.78 -2.41
C VAL A 46 6.92 3.59 -1.52
N LEU A 47 6.06 2.59 -1.80
CA LEU A 47 4.90 2.28 -0.97
C LEU A 47 5.30 2.00 0.48
N VAL A 48 6.32 1.14 0.68
CA VAL A 48 6.84 0.82 2.02
C VAL A 48 7.36 2.08 2.72
N CYS A 49 8.13 2.93 2.04
CA CYS A 49 8.63 4.19 2.61
C CYS A 49 7.49 5.12 3.05
N VAL A 50 6.45 5.27 2.24
CA VAL A 50 5.28 6.09 2.58
C VAL A 50 4.54 5.51 3.79
N CYS A 51 4.34 4.18 3.84
CA CYS A 51 3.70 3.50 4.96
C CYS A 51 4.52 3.63 6.26
N VAL A 52 5.84 3.45 6.19
CA VAL A 52 6.75 3.62 7.33
C VAL A 52 6.69 5.06 7.84
N ASN A 53 6.80 6.06 6.96
CA ASN A 53 6.72 7.47 7.33
C ASN A 53 5.37 7.81 8.00
N TYR A 54 4.26 7.28 7.48
CA TYR A 54 2.95 7.44 8.09
C TYR A 54 2.92 6.85 9.50
N ALA A 55 3.36 5.60 9.68
CA ALA A 55 3.36 4.89 10.96
C ALA A 55 4.20 5.62 12.00
N LEU A 56 5.39 6.05 11.62
CA LEU A 56 6.30 6.80 12.47
C LEU A 56 5.70 8.15 12.90
N ASN A 57 5.07 8.90 11.98
CA ASN A 57 4.41 10.17 12.29
C ASN A 57 3.25 9.98 13.28
N ARG A 58 2.51 8.86 13.18
CA ARG A 58 1.42 8.54 14.12
C ARG A 58 1.96 8.15 15.48
N SER A 59 2.94 7.26 15.53
CA SER A 59 3.58 6.86 16.79
C SER A 59 4.18 8.06 17.53
N GLY A 60 4.87 8.96 16.83
CA GLY A 60 5.39 10.20 17.41
C GLY A 60 4.30 11.11 17.99
N ALA A 61 3.21 11.34 17.25
CA ALA A 61 2.08 12.13 17.72
C ALA A 61 1.43 11.54 18.99
N ASP A 62 1.28 10.22 19.04
CA ASP A 62 0.71 9.53 20.18
C ASP A 62 1.63 9.55 21.41
N ARG A 63 2.96 9.52 21.22
CA ARG A 63 3.93 9.74 22.31
C ARG A 63 3.80 11.14 22.90
N HIS A 64 3.71 12.17 22.05
CA HIS A 64 3.51 13.55 22.52
C HIS A 64 2.19 13.73 23.29
N GLN A 65 1.13 13.04 22.88
CA GLN A 65 -0.17 13.05 23.54
C GLN A 65 -0.25 12.09 24.74
N LYS A 66 0.84 11.38 25.08
CA LYS A 66 0.92 10.37 26.15
C LYS A 66 -0.19 9.31 26.02
N ARG A 67 -0.61 8.99 24.78
CA ARG A 67 -1.61 7.94 24.54
C ARG A 67 -1.03 6.57 24.82
N GLU A 68 -1.82 5.72 25.47
CA GLU A 68 -1.46 4.33 25.70
C GLU A 68 -1.35 3.55 24.38
N ASN A 69 -0.39 2.62 24.31
CA ASN A 69 -0.20 1.77 23.17
C ASN A 69 -1.17 0.59 23.21
N THR A 70 -2.40 0.80 22.77
CA THR A 70 -3.43 -0.24 22.70
C THR A 70 -3.47 -0.92 21.33
N VAL A 71 -3.82 -2.21 21.30
CA VAL A 71 -3.97 -2.97 20.05
C VAL A 71 -5.02 -2.33 19.13
N GLY A 72 -6.10 -1.78 19.72
CA GLY A 72 -7.13 -1.08 18.95
C GLY A 72 -6.60 0.13 18.20
N LEU A 73 -5.68 0.90 18.79
CA LEU A 73 -5.06 2.06 18.14
C LEU A 73 -4.12 1.64 17.00
N GLN A 74 -3.35 0.57 17.21
CA GLN A 74 -2.47 -0.01 16.19
C GLN A 74 -3.27 -0.46 14.96
N LEU A 75 -4.33 -1.23 15.18
CA LEU A 75 -5.22 -1.72 14.13
C LEU A 75 -5.92 -0.55 13.41
N PHE A 76 -6.36 0.46 14.15
CA PHE A 76 -6.99 1.64 13.56
C PHE A 76 -6.08 2.33 12.54
N TYR A 77 -4.81 2.58 12.87
CA TYR A 77 -3.88 3.21 11.92
C TYR A 77 -3.54 2.31 10.74
N SER A 78 -3.41 1.02 10.97
CA SER A 78 -3.19 0.05 9.89
C SER A 78 -4.35 0.01 8.91
N ILE A 79 -5.57 -0.04 9.43
CA ILE A 79 -6.79 -0.01 8.60
C ILE A 79 -6.92 1.34 7.89
N ALA A 80 -6.69 2.46 8.56
CA ALA A 80 -6.78 3.79 7.95
C ALA A 80 -5.83 3.97 6.77
N ALA A 81 -4.62 3.40 6.85
CA ALA A 81 -3.64 3.45 5.77
C ALA A 81 -3.92 2.45 4.65
N GLY A 82 -4.37 1.24 4.99
CA GLY A 82 -4.50 0.14 4.04
C GLY A 82 -5.91 -0.08 3.50
N LEU A 83 -6.92 0.66 4.00
CA LEU A 83 -8.32 0.47 3.58
C LEU A 83 -8.53 0.59 2.07
N PRO A 84 -7.95 1.57 1.35
CA PRO A 84 -8.11 1.66 -0.10
C PRO A 84 -7.59 0.41 -0.81
N PHE A 85 -6.40 -0.07 -0.42
CA PHE A 85 -5.80 -1.29 -0.98
C PHE A 85 -6.64 -2.54 -0.67
N LEU A 86 -7.16 -2.64 0.57
CA LEU A 86 -8.04 -3.74 0.95
C LEU A 86 -9.30 -3.76 0.09
N LEU A 87 -9.93 -2.61 -0.12
CA LEU A 87 -11.13 -2.50 -0.97
C LEU A 87 -10.81 -2.86 -2.43
N LEU A 88 -9.65 -2.46 -2.95
CA LEU A 88 -9.19 -2.85 -4.28
C LEU A 88 -8.99 -4.36 -4.39
N GLY A 89 -8.31 -4.98 -3.41
CA GLY A 89 -8.12 -6.45 -3.39
C GLY A 89 -9.45 -7.22 -3.37
N ILE A 90 -10.41 -6.77 -2.55
CA ILE A 90 -11.76 -7.35 -2.51
C ILE A 90 -12.48 -7.15 -3.85
N SER A 91 -12.40 -5.96 -4.44
CA SER A 91 -13.02 -5.67 -5.74
C SER A 91 -12.48 -6.54 -6.88
N LEU A 92 -11.18 -6.87 -6.84
CA LEU A 92 -10.56 -7.79 -7.79
C LEU A 92 -11.18 -9.20 -7.68
N LEU A 93 -11.38 -9.70 -6.47
CA LEU A 93 -12.01 -11.00 -6.25
C LEU A 93 -13.46 -11.02 -6.74
N PHE A 94 -14.21 -9.93 -6.52
CA PHE A 94 -15.56 -9.78 -7.05
C PHE A 94 -15.60 -9.70 -8.59
N ALA A 95 -14.62 -9.01 -9.21
CA ALA A 95 -14.50 -9.00 -10.66
C ALA A 95 -14.20 -10.40 -11.20
N ARG A 96 -13.31 -11.16 -10.54
CA ARG A 96 -13.00 -12.54 -10.91
C ARG A 96 -14.17 -13.49 -10.71
N ALA A 97 -15.03 -13.22 -9.71
CA ALA A 97 -16.27 -13.97 -9.47
C ALA A 97 -17.42 -13.61 -10.43
N GLY A 98 -17.23 -12.62 -11.32
CA GLY A 98 -18.27 -12.18 -12.27
C GLY A 98 -19.31 -11.24 -11.65
N VAL A 99 -19.12 -10.76 -10.43
CA VAL A 99 -20.00 -9.79 -9.75
C VAL A 99 -19.77 -8.37 -10.29
N LEU A 100 -18.53 -8.02 -10.60
CA LEU A 100 -18.14 -6.77 -11.26
C LEU A 100 -17.85 -7.02 -12.74
N PRO A 101 -17.93 -5.98 -13.59
CA PRO A 101 -17.60 -6.09 -15.00
C PRO A 101 -16.18 -6.63 -15.19
N ASP A 102 -15.98 -7.50 -16.18
CA ASP A 102 -14.69 -8.14 -16.45
C ASP A 102 -13.57 -7.14 -16.74
N LEU A 103 -13.91 -6.01 -17.38
CA LEU A 103 -13.00 -4.88 -17.62
C LEU A 103 -12.59 -4.12 -16.35
N TRP A 104 -13.15 -4.45 -15.17
CA TRP A 104 -12.76 -3.86 -13.90
C TRP A 104 -11.27 -4.05 -13.61
N TYR A 105 -10.68 -5.16 -14.08
CA TYR A 105 -9.26 -5.44 -13.89
C TYR A 105 -8.34 -4.37 -14.51
N ARG A 106 -8.77 -3.70 -15.59
CA ARG A 106 -8.06 -2.55 -16.15
C ARG A 106 -7.99 -1.39 -15.17
N TRP A 107 -9.12 -1.07 -14.52
CA TRP A 107 -9.18 -0.01 -13.51
C TRP A 107 -8.42 -0.40 -12.25
N TYR A 108 -8.53 -1.65 -11.82
CA TYR A 108 -7.75 -2.20 -10.73
C TYR A 108 -6.24 -1.97 -10.96
N LYS A 109 -5.71 -2.30 -12.13
CA LYS A 109 -4.30 -2.07 -12.48
C LYS A 109 -3.87 -0.61 -12.36
N LEU A 110 -4.76 0.34 -12.70
CA LEU A 110 -4.46 1.78 -12.62
C LEU A 110 -4.56 2.31 -11.19
N LEU A 111 -5.52 1.81 -10.40
CA LEU A 111 -5.76 2.24 -9.03
C LEU A 111 -4.89 1.50 -8.00
N ASP A 112 -4.12 0.53 -8.45
CA ASP A 112 -3.19 -0.27 -7.67
C ASP A 112 -1.77 -0.16 -8.27
N ALA A 113 -1.37 1.08 -8.55
CA ALA A 113 -0.12 1.40 -9.24
C ALA A 113 1.14 0.82 -8.56
N PRO A 114 1.25 0.74 -7.21
CA PRO A 114 2.37 0.09 -6.55
C PRO A 114 2.57 -1.37 -6.98
N PHE A 115 1.49 -2.08 -7.31
CA PHE A 115 1.51 -3.49 -7.71
C PHE A 115 1.24 -3.70 -9.21
N LEU A 116 1.21 -2.62 -10.02
CA LEU A 116 0.95 -2.67 -11.46
C LEU A 116 1.84 -3.70 -12.18
N GLN A 117 3.12 -3.76 -11.84
CA GLN A 117 4.05 -4.68 -12.48
C GLN A 117 3.80 -6.14 -12.05
N LEU A 118 3.37 -6.38 -10.81
CA LEU A 118 2.93 -7.70 -10.36
C LEU A 118 1.67 -8.14 -11.12
N CYS A 119 0.71 -7.22 -11.31
CA CYS A 119 -0.47 -7.48 -12.13
C CYS A 119 -0.10 -7.88 -13.56
N ASN A 120 0.87 -7.17 -14.17
CA ASN A 120 1.34 -7.44 -15.53
C ASN A 120 2.17 -8.73 -15.63
N LEU A 121 2.78 -9.20 -14.55
CA LEU A 121 3.42 -10.51 -14.47
C LEU A 121 2.38 -11.64 -14.39
N CYS A 122 1.28 -11.43 -13.68
CA CYS A 122 0.21 -12.42 -13.59
C CYS A 122 -0.59 -12.54 -14.89
N SER A 123 -0.98 -11.40 -15.47
CA SER A 123 -1.67 -11.36 -16.76
C SER A 123 -1.42 -10.02 -17.46
N LYS A 124 -1.09 -10.09 -18.75
CA LYS A 124 -0.96 -8.90 -19.61
C LYS A 124 -2.33 -8.38 -20.07
N ASP A 125 -3.37 -9.23 -20.01
CA ASP A 125 -4.71 -8.88 -20.42
C ASP A 125 -5.34 -7.86 -19.47
N VAL A 126 -6.43 -7.26 -19.91
CA VAL A 126 -7.16 -6.23 -19.17
C VAL A 126 -8.45 -6.76 -18.54
N THR A 127 -8.71 -8.05 -18.69
CA THR A 127 -9.93 -8.74 -18.24
C THR A 127 -9.67 -9.57 -16.99
N ALA A 128 -10.59 -9.58 -16.04
CA ALA A 128 -10.47 -10.36 -14.81
C ALA A 128 -10.57 -11.87 -15.07
N SER A 129 -11.29 -12.27 -16.12
CA SER A 129 -11.41 -13.67 -16.57
C SER A 129 -10.08 -14.29 -17.01
N SER A 130 -9.10 -13.47 -17.44
CA SER A 130 -7.77 -13.93 -17.80
C SER A 130 -6.91 -14.38 -16.60
N LEU A 131 -7.31 -14.01 -15.37
CA LEU A 131 -6.63 -14.42 -14.14
C LEU A 131 -7.13 -15.78 -13.67
N SER A 132 -6.23 -16.65 -13.23
CA SER A 132 -6.63 -17.79 -12.40
C SER A 132 -7.06 -17.33 -11.00
N TRP A 133 -7.83 -18.15 -10.28
CA TRP A 133 -8.20 -17.85 -8.89
C TRP A 133 -6.99 -17.69 -7.98
N GLY A 134 -5.94 -18.48 -8.20
CA GLY A 134 -4.68 -18.37 -7.47
C GLY A 134 -3.98 -17.03 -7.69
N GLN A 135 -3.96 -16.55 -8.95
CA GLN A 135 -3.38 -15.24 -9.28
C GLN A 135 -4.19 -14.08 -8.68
N ALA A 136 -5.53 -14.15 -8.76
CA ALA A 136 -6.39 -13.15 -8.15
C ALA A 136 -6.23 -13.10 -6.63
N ALA A 137 -6.20 -14.25 -5.96
CA ALA A 137 -5.94 -14.33 -4.52
C ALA A 137 -4.54 -13.84 -4.14
N PHE A 138 -3.52 -14.16 -4.93
CA PHE A 138 -2.15 -13.67 -4.74
C PHE A 138 -2.10 -12.14 -4.82
N LEU A 139 -2.67 -11.52 -5.86
CA LEU A 139 -2.73 -10.06 -5.99
C LEU A 139 -3.53 -9.42 -4.86
N ALA A 140 -4.67 -9.98 -4.48
CA ALA A 140 -5.46 -9.50 -3.36
C ALA A 140 -4.69 -9.59 -2.02
N ALA A 141 -3.86 -10.61 -1.82
CA ALA A 141 -3.02 -10.76 -0.63
C ALA A 141 -1.92 -9.68 -0.56
N TRP A 142 -1.33 -9.28 -1.69
CA TRP A 142 -0.36 -8.18 -1.72
C TRP A 142 -0.95 -6.84 -1.28
N ASN A 143 -2.23 -6.63 -1.48
CA ASN A 143 -2.94 -5.44 -0.99
C ASN A 143 -3.03 -5.35 0.55
N LEU A 144 -2.67 -6.41 1.28
CA LEU A 144 -2.52 -6.37 2.74
C LEU A 144 -1.16 -5.82 3.19
N LEU A 145 -0.17 -5.72 2.28
CA LEU A 145 1.18 -5.26 2.60
C LEU A 145 1.19 -3.88 3.30
N PRO A 146 0.47 -2.84 2.83
CA PRO A 146 0.46 -1.54 3.49
C PRO A 146 -0.02 -1.61 4.94
N MET A 147 -1.06 -2.41 5.21
CA MET A 147 -1.56 -2.63 6.57
C MET A 147 -0.51 -3.28 7.46
N ALA A 148 0.14 -4.33 6.97
CA ALA A 148 1.17 -5.06 7.71
C ALA A 148 2.38 -4.15 8.01
N VAL A 149 2.85 -3.38 7.02
CA VAL A 149 3.98 -2.45 7.18
C VAL A 149 3.67 -1.38 8.23
N VAL A 150 2.49 -0.77 8.16
CA VAL A 150 2.09 0.27 9.12
C VAL A 150 2.01 -0.31 10.53
N TRP A 151 1.38 -1.49 10.69
CA TRP A 151 1.24 -2.13 11.98
C TRP A 151 2.58 -2.50 12.60
N VAL A 152 3.43 -3.18 11.85
CA VAL A 152 4.77 -3.61 12.32
C VAL A 152 5.62 -2.39 12.69
N THR A 153 5.68 -1.38 11.81
CA THR A 153 6.47 -0.18 12.04
C THR A 153 6.00 0.59 13.28
N TYR A 154 4.68 0.76 13.43
CA TYR A 154 4.13 1.44 14.61
C TYR A 154 4.46 0.69 15.91
N VAL A 155 4.32 -0.63 15.93
CA VAL A 155 4.63 -1.47 17.09
C VAL A 155 6.12 -1.41 17.44
N LEU A 156 7.01 -1.54 16.45
CA LEU A 156 8.46 -1.48 16.64
C LEU A 156 8.90 -0.12 17.18
N ASP A 157 8.35 0.97 16.63
CA ASP A 157 8.66 2.32 17.08
C ASP A 157 8.16 2.56 18.53
N ARG A 158 6.98 2.08 18.88
CA ARG A 158 6.42 2.20 20.25
C ARG A 158 7.16 1.35 21.28
N LYS A 159 7.79 0.25 20.86
CA LYS A 159 8.64 -0.60 21.72
C LYS A 159 10.09 -0.11 21.80
N GLY A 160 10.48 0.93 21.07
CA GLY A 160 11.84 1.49 21.08
C GLY A 160 12.88 0.66 20.30
N PHE A 161 12.43 -0.25 19.42
CA PHE A 161 13.34 -1.06 18.60
C PHE A 161 13.89 -0.33 17.38
N LEU A 162 13.35 0.83 17.03
CA LEU A 162 13.85 1.61 15.90
C LEU A 162 15.00 2.53 16.33
N PRO A 163 16.04 2.70 15.49
CA PRO A 163 17.19 3.55 15.79
C PRO A 163 16.79 4.98 16.14
N GLU A 164 17.47 5.56 17.15
CA GLU A 164 17.20 6.93 17.59
C GLU A 164 17.35 7.97 16.46
N GLU A 165 18.19 7.71 15.46
CA GLU A 165 18.40 8.58 14.31
C GLU A 165 17.12 8.82 13.52
N LEU A 166 16.26 7.82 13.37
CA LEU A 166 14.93 7.97 12.75
C LEU A 166 13.96 8.75 13.65
N GLN A 167 14.23 8.84 14.93
CA GLN A 167 13.45 9.60 15.92
C GLN A 167 13.90 11.06 16.02
N TYR A 168 15.14 11.37 15.72
CA TYR A 168 15.73 12.73 15.87
C TYR A 168 15.22 13.74 14.85
N GLN A 169 14.86 13.34 13.65
CA GLN A 169 14.29 14.25 12.64
C GLN A 169 12.94 14.88 13.03
N ARG A 170 12.41 14.51 14.19
CA ARG A 170 11.09 14.96 14.69
C ARG A 170 11.14 15.99 15.81
N LYS A 171 12.32 16.36 16.29
CA LYS A 171 12.46 17.35 17.38
C LYS A 171 12.63 18.79 16.89
N LYS A 172 12.56 19.02 15.60
CA LYS A 172 12.44 20.34 15.00
C LYS A 172 11.02 20.48 14.43
#